data_7a17af53b704153ce1a189ed4729d968
#
_entry.id   7a17af53b704153ce1a189ed4729d968
#
_cell.length_a   1.000
_cell.length_b   1.000
_cell.length_c   1.000
_cell.angle_alpha   90.00
_cell.angle_beta   90.00
_cell.angle_gamma   90.00
#
_symmetry.space_group_name_H-M   'P 1'
#
loop_
_entity.id
_entity.type
_entity.pdbx_description
1 polymer ?
#
loop_
_entity_poly.entity_id
_entity_poly.type
_entity_poly.pdbx_seq_one_letter_code
_entity_poly.pdbx_strand_id
1 'polypeptide(L)'
;MEENKVRTTVDDLITQAEQQYVEFLKSGKYKDLLLSMSNLNCYSLNNHLLILSQMPTATCVNGMKVWNYNHRNIIKGEKAIKIIAPLKEIRKEDVLDEDGNVVETKEIEINGFKVAYVFDISQTEGRELYEFKCDENLAIENFDVIKDAIERVPRGYEISYGQVQDGCDGYCDFTNKKIVIREGMPLNQTLTTLIHEVGHALAEERVRSNFKGLTPKEQSNIREIEAESIALVVSNRLGLQTTDFNLGYIAKFSDGDLNKFKANLDVVRSVSYQILSSVEPALQTHLKEKVASTENTSENTTEDCSKTSENEEVKQEPKESETKPKTRKKSAKTKEKDEVEQC
;
A
#
# COMPACT_ATOMS: atom_id res chain seq x y z
N MET A 1 -9.19 45.31 -11.77
CA MET A 1 -9.72 44.79 -10.50
C MET A 1 -8.86 43.62 -10.13
N GLU A 2 -7.98 43.76 -9.16
CA GLU A 2 -7.24 42.63 -8.60
C GLU A 2 -8.23 41.80 -7.80
N GLU A 3 -8.49 40.60 -8.27
CA GLU A 3 -9.21 39.59 -7.47
C GLU A 3 -8.38 39.31 -6.21
N ASN A 4 -8.93 39.70 -5.08
CA ASN A 4 -8.40 39.38 -3.77
C ASN A 4 -8.41 37.83 -3.64
N LYS A 5 -7.35 37.16 -4.04
CA LYS A 5 -7.19 35.69 -3.87
C LYS A 5 -7.22 35.42 -2.37
N VAL A 6 -8.38 35.03 -1.85
CA VAL A 6 -8.51 34.56 -0.47
C VAL A 6 -7.50 33.43 -0.25
N ARG A 7 -6.59 33.62 0.70
CA ARG A 7 -5.54 32.66 1.01
C ARG A 7 -6.16 31.51 1.77
N THR A 8 -6.10 30.28 1.22
CA THR A 8 -6.57 29.05 1.88
C THR A 8 -5.84 28.89 3.22
N THR A 9 -6.58 28.69 4.27
CA THR A 9 -6.06 28.45 5.64
C THR A 9 -5.99 26.95 5.94
N VAL A 10 -5.38 26.59 7.08
CA VAL A 10 -5.37 25.20 7.58
C VAL A 10 -6.80 24.77 7.95
N ASP A 11 -7.58 25.67 8.55
CA ASP A 11 -8.96 25.40 8.95
C ASP A 11 -9.88 25.14 7.74
N ASP A 12 -9.66 25.87 6.62
CA ASP A 12 -10.36 25.58 5.36
C ASP A 12 -10.08 24.17 4.87
N LEU A 13 -8.82 23.72 4.95
CA LEU A 13 -8.43 22.36 4.54
C LEU A 13 -8.97 21.28 5.49
N ILE A 14 -9.00 21.55 6.79
CA ILE A 14 -9.63 20.62 7.76
C ILE A 14 -11.12 20.45 7.42
N THR A 15 -11.82 21.57 7.20
CA THR A 15 -13.23 21.56 6.82
C THR A 15 -13.46 20.81 5.52
N GLN A 16 -12.61 21.02 4.51
CA GLN A 16 -12.68 20.31 3.24
C GLN A 16 -12.46 18.80 3.43
N ALA A 17 -11.47 18.38 4.23
CA ALA A 17 -11.26 16.97 4.52
C ALA A 17 -12.47 16.33 5.23
N GLU A 18 -13.10 17.05 6.17
CA GLU A 18 -14.30 16.58 6.86
C GLU A 18 -15.49 16.39 5.92
N GLN A 19 -15.67 17.29 4.97
CA GLN A 19 -16.71 17.13 3.93
C GLN A 19 -16.46 15.89 3.08
N GLN A 20 -15.20 15.61 2.72
CA GLN A 20 -14.85 14.41 1.97
C GLN A 20 -15.15 13.11 2.75
N TYR A 21 -14.90 13.05 4.05
CA TYR A 21 -15.30 11.89 4.87
C TYR A 21 -16.81 11.64 4.78
N VAL A 22 -17.62 12.69 4.90
CA VAL A 22 -19.08 12.58 4.82
C VAL A 22 -19.51 12.09 3.43
N GLU A 23 -18.85 12.57 2.37
CA GLU A 23 -19.15 12.16 1.01
C GLU A 23 -18.79 10.69 0.77
N PHE A 24 -17.61 10.24 1.18
CA PHE A 24 -17.21 8.83 1.08
C PHE A 24 -18.13 7.91 1.89
N LEU A 25 -18.50 8.31 3.10
CA LEU A 25 -19.44 7.55 3.95
C LEU A 25 -20.80 7.35 3.27
N LYS A 26 -21.29 8.37 2.54
CA LYS A 26 -22.59 8.35 1.86
C LYS A 26 -22.56 7.68 0.48
N SER A 27 -21.44 7.77 -0.23
CA SER A 27 -21.33 7.36 -1.64
C SER A 27 -21.14 5.85 -1.83
N GLY A 28 -20.83 5.10 -0.79
CA GLY A 28 -20.48 3.68 -0.89
C GLY A 28 -19.14 3.40 -1.61
N LYS A 29 -18.34 4.43 -1.92
CA LYS A 29 -17.04 4.32 -2.62
C LYS A 29 -15.88 3.95 -1.68
N TYR A 30 -16.15 3.16 -0.67
CA TYR A 30 -15.14 2.75 0.30
C TYR A 30 -13.98 1.99 -0.34
N LYS A 31 -14.28 1.09 -1.28
CA LYS A 31 -13.25 0.33 -2.00
C LYS A 31 -12.30 1.25 -2.78
N ASP A 32 -12.83 2.26 -3.45
CA ASP A 32 -12.01 3.21 -4.22
C ASP A 32 -11.06 3.99 -3.31
N LEU A 33 -11.53 4.36 -2.11
CA LEU A 33 -10.70 5.00 -1.09
C LEU A 33 -9.58 4.08 -0.62
N LEU A 34 -9.85 2.81 -0.34
CA LEU A 34 -8.83 1.83 0.05
C LEU A 34 -7.81 1.60 -1.07
N LEU A 35 -8.26 1.43 -2.31
CA LEU A 35 -7.36 1.25 -3.46
C LEU A 35 -6.45 2.47 -3.67
N SER A 36 -6.94 3.68 -3.43
CA SER A 36 -6.09 4.88 -3.49
C SER A 36 -5.05 4.93 -2.37
N MET A 37 -5.33 4.33 -1.20
CA MET A 37 -4.37 4.24 -0.08
C MET A 37 -3.14 3.40 -0.43
N SER A 38 -3.25 2.44 -1.34
CA SER A 38 -2.11 1.62 -1.78
C SER A 38 -1.01 2.46 -2.44
N ASN A 39 -1.36 3.55 -3.10
CA ASN A 39 -0.43 4.45 -3.78
C ASN A 39 0.01 5.63 -2.90
N LEU A 40 -0.88 6.14 -2.05
CA LEU A 40 -0.67 7.33 -1.22
C LEU A 40 -0.46 6.98 0.27
N ASN A 41 0.10 5.82 0.57
CA ASN A 41 0.22 5.22 1.91
C ASN A 41 1.00 6.09 2.93
N CYS A 42 1.90 6.96 2.47
CA CYS A 42 2.72 7.82 3.32
C CYS A 42 1.99 9.07 3.87
N TYR A 43 0.81 9.41 3.34
CA TYR A 43 0.05 10.58 3.77
C TYR A 43 -0.87 10.27 4.95
N SER A 44 -1.08 11.28 5.83
CA SER A 44 -2.16 11.20 6.83
C SER A 44 -3.52 11.10 6.14
N LEU A 45 -4.50 10.54 6.83
CA LEU A 45 -5.83 10.33 6.24
C LEU A 45 -6.47 11.65 5.75
N ASN A 46 -6.34 12.73 6.51
CA ASN A 46 -6.81 14.06 6.05
C ASN A 46 -6.13 14.50 4.76
N ASN A 47 -4.81 14.37 4.68
CA ASN A 47 -4.06 14.74 3.48
C ASN A 47 -4.39 13.83 2.29
N HIS A 48 -4.62 12.54 2.54
CA HIS A 48 -5.05 11.60 1.51
C HIS A 48 -6.37 12.07 0.86
N LEU A 49 -7.37 12.39 1.68
CA LEU A 49 -8.65 12.91 1.18
C LEU A 49 -8.52 14.27 0.49
N LEU A 50 -7.68 15.16 1.02
CA LEU A 50 -7.38 16.44 0.38
C LEU A 50 -6.73 16.26 -1.00
N ILE A 51 -5.81 15.31 -1.14
CA ILE A 51 -5.19 14.99 -2.42
C ILE A 51 -6.24 14.49 -3.41
N LEU A 52 -7.04 13.49 -3.03
CA LEU A 52 -8.06 12.90 -3.91
C LEU A 52 -9.15 13.90 -4.29
N SER A 53 -9.56 14.81 -3.41
CA SER A 53 -10.57 15.82 -3.71
C SER A 53 -10.09 16.86 -4.72
N GLN A 54 -8.78 17.13 -4.76
CA GLN A 54 -8.17 18.08 -5.69
C GLN A 54 -7.65 17.40 -6.96
N MET A 55 -7.21 16.15 -6.87
CA MET A 55 -6.69 15.35 -7.98
C MET A 55 -7.04 13.86 -7.79
N PRO A 56 -8.23 13.41 -8.25
CA PRO A 56 -8.71 12.04 -8.05
C PRO A 56 -7.80 10.96 -8.67
N THR A 57 -7.00 11.32 -9.67
CA THR A 57 -6.08 10.42 -10.37
C THR A 57 -4.66 10.43 -9.80
N ALA A 58 -4.42 11.08 -8.66
CA ALA A 58 -3.09 11.18 -8.05
C ALA A 58 -2.56 9.79 -7.65
N THR A 59 -1.30 9.53 -7.99
CA THR A 59 -0.62 8.25 -7.74
C THR A 59 0.66 8.38 -6.93
N CYS A 60 1.49 9.40 -7.24
CA CYS A 60 2.75 9.64 -6.56
C CYS A 60 2.92 11.14 -6.33
N VAL A 61 2.70 11.59 -5.10
CA VAL A 61 2.62 13.00 -4.75
C VAL A 61 3.80 13.39 -3.86
N ASN A 62 4.47 14.49 -4.22
CA ASN A 62 5.60 15.01 -3.45
C ASN A 62 5.70 16.54 -3.53
N GLY A 63 6.43 17.13 -2.58
CA GLY A 63 6.79 18.55 -2.63
C GLY A 63 7.86 18.84 -3.68
N MET A 64 7.88 20.08 -4.19
CA MET A 64 8.82 20.54 -5.23
C MET A 64 10.29 20.20 -4.91
N LYS A 65 10.71 20.31 -3.65
CA LYS A 65 12.10 19.97 -3.25
C LYS A 65 12.43 18.51 -3.50
N VAL A 66 11.48 17.58 -3.24
CA VAL A 66 11.65 16.15 -3.46
C VAL A 66 11.67 15.86 -4.96
N TRP A 67 10.80 16.50 -5.74
CA TRP A 67 10.83 16.38 -7.20
C TRP A 67 12.16 16.83 -7.79
N ASN A 68 12.67 18.01 -7.39
CA ASN A 68 13.97 18.52 -7.86
C ASN A 68 15.14 17.60 -7.47
N TYR A 69 15.11 17.02 -6.25
CA TYR A 69 16.11 16.04 -5.81
C TYR A 69 16.11 14.79 -6.71
N ASN A 70 14.94 14.39 -7.19
CA ASN A 70 14.77 13.28 -8.13
C ASN A 70 14.97 13.68 -9.60
N HIS A 71 15.55 14.86 -9.88
CA HIS A 71 15.76 15.39 -11.23
C HIS A 71 14.47 15.51 -12.04
N ARG A 72 13.38 15.91 -11.38
CA ARG A 72 12.10 16.23 -12.01
C ARG A 72 11.69 17.66 -11.68
N ASN A 73 11.13 18.34 -12.66
CA ASN A 73 10.66 19.72 -12.54
C ASN A 73 9.13 19.76 -12.67
N ILE A 74 8.51 20.68 -11.97
CA ILE A 74 7.07 20.91 -12.12
C ILE A 74 6.82 21.55 -13.48
N ILE A 75 5.88 20.99 -14.24
CA ILE A 75 5.44 21.52 -15.54
C ILE A 75 4.85 22.92 -15.33
N LYS A 76 5.28 23.88 -16.16
CA LYS A 76 4.82 25.26 -16.04
C LYS A 76 3.31 25.37 -16.24
N GLY A 77 2.64 25.96 -15.26
CA GLY A 77 1.18 26.17 -15.28
C GLY A 77 0.39 25.17 -14.46
N GLU A 78 1.03 24.10 -13.98
CA GLU A 78 0.39 23.11 -13.10
C GLU A 78 -0.06 23.73 -11.77
N LYS A 79 -1.21 23.28 -11.30
CA LYS A 79 -1.79 23.72 -10.03
C LYS A 79 -1.39 22.81 -8.90
N ALA A 80 -0.76 23.38 -7.87
CA ALA A 80 -0.37 22.63 -6.68
C ALA A 80 -1.58 22.08 -5.93
N ILE A 81 -1.44 20.88 -5.43
CA ILE A 81 -2.34 20.24 -4.47
C ILE A 81 -2.01 20.81 -3.09
N LYS A 82 -3.02 21.27 -2.36
CA LYS A 82 -2.85 21.83 -1.02
C LYS A 82 -3.08 20.78 0.03
N ILE A 83 -2.12 20.64 0.94
CA ILE A 83 -2.18 19.69 2.06
C ILE A 83 -1.83 20.39 3.37
N ILE A 84 -2.03 19.70 4.48
CA ILE A 84 -1.67 20.13 5.83
C ILE A 84 -0.33 19.49 6.19
N ALA A 85 0.67 20.31 6.51
CA ALA A 85 1.98 19.83 6.96
C ALA A 85 2.30 20.34 8.36
N PRO A 86 3.04 19.56 9.18
CA PRO A 86 3.49 20.05 10.48
C PRO A 86 4.42 21.24 10.30
N LEU A 87 4.27 22.20 11.19
CA LEU A 87 5.16 23.36 11.36
C LEU A 87 5.91 23.17 12.66
N LYS A 88 7.24 23.08 12.57
CA LYS A 88 8.13 23.22 13.72
C LYS A 88 8.96 24.46 13.47
N GLU A 89 8.82 25.45 14.30
CA GLU A 89 9.57 26.71 14.23
C GLU A 89 10.14 27.01 15.61
N ILE A 90 11.44 27.30 15.65
CA ILE A 90 12.06 27.85 16.87
C ILE A 90 11.98 29.36 16.74
N ARG A 91 11.21 29.99 17.62
CA ARG A 91 11.11 31.44 17.69
C ARG A 91 11.92 31.93 18.87
N LYS A 92 12.71 32.97 18.65
CA LYS A 92 13.40 33.69 19.71
C LYS A 92 12.47 34.76 20.26
N GLU A 93 12.25 34.71 21.56
CA GLU A 93 11.42 35.68 22.24
C GLU A 93 12.29 36.37 23.30
N ASP A 94 12.37 37.70 23.21
CA ASP A 94 13.15 38.50 24.16
C ASP A 94 12.34 38.76 25.41
N VAL A 95 12.94 38.43 26.57
CA VAL A 95 12.40 38.74 27.88
C VAL A 95 12.91 40.13 28.25
N LEU A 96 11.98 41.04 28.47
CA LEU A 96 12.29 42.41 28.81
C LEU A 96 12.23 42.63 30.34
N ASP A 97 13.09 43.51 30.90
CA ASP A 97 12.97 44.01 32.26
C ASP A 97 11.87 45.10 32.39
N GLU A 98 11.70 45.62 33.60
CA GLU A 98 10.71 46.66 33.88
C GLU A 98 11.02 47.98 33.15
N ASP A 99 12.25 48.17 32.68
CA ASP A 99 12.73 49.33 31.93
C ASP A 99 12.67 49.11 30.41
N GLY A 100 12.24 47.92 29.93
CA GLY A 100 12.12 47.56 28.54
C GLY A 100 13.40 47.09 27.87
N ASN A 101 14.47 46.80 28.62
CA ASN A 101 15.69 46.22 28.06
C ASN A 101 15.61 44.70 27.96
N VAL A 102 16.21 44.12 26.94
CA VAL A 102 16.29 42.67 26.77
C VAL A 102 17.25 42.12 27.79
N VAL A 103 16.76 41.31 28.75
CA VAL A 103 17.55 40.64 29.76
C VAL A 103 17.92 39.21 29.43
N GLU A 104 17.08 38.56 28.59
CA GLU A 104 17.26 37.19 28.12
C GLU A 104 16.55 36.99 26.82
N THR A 105 17.10 36.17 25.91
CA THR A 105 16.39 35.71 24.73
C THR A 105 16.13 34.22 24.89
N LYS A 106 14.84 33.82 24.95
CA LYS A 106 14.42 32.42 25.07
C LYS A 106 14.07 31.87 23.71
N GLU A 107 14.51 30.63 23.46
CA GLU A 107 14.06 29.86 22.32
C GLU A 107 12.79 29.09 22.69
N ILE A 108 11.69 29.43 21.99
CA ILE A 108 10.39 28.77 22.15
C ILE A 108 10.12 27.94 20.90
N GLU A 109 9.90 26.64 21.12
CA GLU A 109 9.48 25.74 20.05
C GLU A 109 7.98 25.90 19.80
N ILE A 110 7.61 26.39 18.59
CA ILE A 110 6.23 26.51 18.15
C ILE A 110 5.89 25.29 17.31
N ASN A 111 4.97 24.48 17.82
CA ASN A 111 4.41 23.34 17.13
C ASN A 111 3.02 23.72 16.58
N GLY A 112 2.81 23.50 15.30
CA GLY A 112 1.57 23.84 14.63
C GLY A 112 1.42 23.16 13.28
N PHE A 113 0.53 23.71 12.48
CA PHE A 113 0.29 23.24 11.11
C PHE A 113 0.35 24.41 10.13
N LYS A 114 0.74 24.09 8.90
CA LYS A 114 0.76 25.04 7.77
C LYS A 114 0.20 24.40 6.52
N VAL A 115 -0.29 25.22 5.59
CA VAL A 115 -0.60 24.79 4.24
C VAL A 115 0.70 24.50 3.49
N ALA A 116 0.82 23.30 2.95
CA ALA A 116 1.92 22.89 2.08
C ALA A 116 1.40 22.61 0.67
N TYR A 117 2.30 22.72 -0.30
CA TYR A 117 2.01 22.57 -1.72
C TYR A 117 2.77 21.37 -2.25
N VAL A 118 2.04 20.44 -2.83
CA VAL A 118 2.59 19.21 -3.41
C VAL A 118 2.07 19.04 -4.85
N PHE A 119 2.71 18.16 -5.59
CA PHE A 119 2.38 17.89 -6.99
C PHE A 119 2.43 16.38 -7.22
N ASP A 120 1.54 15.87 -8.04
CA ASP A 120 1.57 14.49 -8.51
C ASP A 120 2.64 14.32 -9.61
N ILE A 121 3.13 13.10 -9.78
CA ILE A 121 4.13 12.76 -10.80
C ILE A 121 3.70 13.18 -12.20
N SER A 122 2.41 13.09 -12.54
CA SER A 122 1.85 13.52 -13.83
C SER A 122 1.94 15.03 -14.09
N GLN A 123 2.15 15.83 -13.03
CA GLN A 123 2.39 17.26 -13.09
C GLN A 123 3.88 17.60 -13.19
N THR A 124 4.73 16.61 -13.44
CA THR A 124 6.19 16.79 -13.47
C THR A 124 6.81 16.22 -14.72
N GLU A 125 7.93 16.77 -15.16
CA GLU A 125 8.75 16.28 -16.27
C GLU A 125 10.21 16.11 -15.82
N GLY A 126 10.96 15.24 -16.50
CA GLY A 126 12.37 14.98 -16.21
C GLY A 126 12.70 13.51 -16.17
N ARG A 127 13.64 13.11 -15.31
CA ARG A 127 14.11 11.73 -15.20
C ARG A 127 12.93 10.79 -14.88
N GLU A 128 12.85 9.67 -15.58
CA GLU A 128 11.96 8.59 -15.17
C GLU A 128 12.32 8.12 -13.76
N LEU A 129 11.30 8.06 -12.90
CA LEU A 129 11.49 7.48 -11.59
C LEU A 129 11.35 5.97 -11.70
N TYR A 130 12.20 5.28 -10.96
CA TYR A 130 11.92 3.89 -10.66
C TYR A 130 10.67 3.86 -9.77
N GLU A 131 9.52 3.70 -10.39
CA GLU A 131 8.28 3.50 -9.67
C GLU A 131 8.24 2.05 -9.21
N PHE A 132 8.03 1.84 -7.92
CA PHE A 132 7.81 0.49 -7.40
C PHE A 132 6.51 -0.04 -8.03
N LYS A 133 6.66 -0.85 -9.06
CA LYS A 133 5.57 -1.59 -9.69
C LYS A 133 5.78 -3.05 -9.38
N CYS A 134 4.95 -3.57 -8.51
CA CYS A 134 4.86 -5.00 -8.27
C CYS A 134 3.59 -5.49 -8.97
N ASP A 135 3.72 -6.53 -9.76
CA ASP A 135 2.61 -7.32 -10.27
C ASP A 135 2.60 -8.69 -9.60
N GLU A 136 1.58 -9.49 -9.85
CA GLU A 136 1.43 -10.81 -9.23
C GLU A 136 2.61 -11.74 -9.58
N ASN A 137 3.12 -11.68 -10.80
CA ASN A 137 4.26 -12.52 -11.20
C ASN A 137 5.51 -12.16 -10.38
N LEU A 138 5.83 -10.85 -10.29
CA LEU A 138 6.96 -10.37 -9.51
C LEU A 138 6.80 -10.72 -8.03
N ALA A 139 5.59 -10.60 -7.47
CA ALA A 139 5.31 -10.97 -6.09
C ALA A 139 5.52 -12.46 -5.84
N ILE A 140 5.06 -13.32 -6.74
CA ILE A 140 5.20 -14.77 -6.62
C ILE A 140 6.66 -15.21 -6.83
N GLU A 141 7.39 -14.63 -7.79
CA GLU A 141 8.82 -14.89 -7.98
C GLU A 141 9.69 -14.52 -6.78
N ASN A 142 9.23 -13.57 -5.97
CA ASN A 142 9.94 -13.08 -4.79
C ASN A 142 9.16 -13.38 -3.49
N PHE A 143 8.38 -14.46 -3.50
CA PHE A 143 7.50 -14.87 -2.41
C PHE A 143 8.21 -14.90 -1.06
N ASP A 144 9.38 -15.54 -0.95
CA ASP A 144 10.08 -15.69 0.32
C ASP A 144 10.55 -14.34 0.89
N VAL A 145 11.01 -13.42 0.02
CA VAL A 145 11.44 -12.08 0.44
C VAL A 145 10.25 -11.27 0.99
N ILE A 146 9.10 -11.32 0.31
CA ILE A 146 7.88 -10.62 0.72
C ILE A 146 7.35 -11.24 2.01
N LYS A 147 7.25 -12.57 2.06
CA LYS A 147 6.82 -13.33 3.23
C LYS A 147 7.66 -12.97 4.46
N ASP A 148 8.97 -13.10 4.38
CA ASP A 148 9.90 -12.78 5.46
C ASP A 148 9.80 -11.32 5.91
N ALA A 149 9.60 -10.39 4.98
CA ALA A 149 9.43 -8.98 5.30
C ALA A 149 8.13 -8.71 6.06
N ILE A 150 7.03 -9.41 5.72
CA ILE A 150 5.74 -9.32 6.41
C ILE A 150 5.85 -9.95 7.81
N GLU A 151 6.45 -11.13 7.94
CA GLU A 151 6.57 -11.86 9.20
C GLU A 151 7.35 -11.10 10.28
N ARG A 152 8.27 -10.21 9.88
CA ARG A 152 9.05 -9.37 10.82
C ARG A 152 8.28 -8.20 11.42
N VAL A 153 7.10 -7.87 10.88
CA VAL A 153 6.35 -6.66 11.30
C VAL A 153 5.67 -6.83 12.66
N PRO A 154 4.91 -7.92 12.94
CA PRO A 154 4.21 -8.09 14.21
C PRO A 154 5.17 -8.57 15.31
N ARG A 155 5.75 -7.61 16.04
CA ARG A 155 6.74 -7.91 17.08
C ARG A 155 6.14 -8.77 18.20
N GLY A 156 6.85 -9.83 18.56
CA GLY A 156 6.45 -10.71 19.65
C GLY A 156 5.38 -11.74 19.28
N TYR A 157 4.93 -11.80 18.03
CA TYR A 157 4.11 -12.88 17.53
C TYR A 157 4.97 -14.02 16.98
N GLU A 158 4.58 -15.25 17.30
CA GLU A 158 5.11 -16.46 16.67
C GLU A 158 4.26 -16.80 15.44
N ILE A 159 4.89 -16.86 14.26
CA ILE A 159 4.19 -17.17 13.00
C ILE A 159 4.59 -18.58 12.58
N SER A 160 3.61 -19.42 12.26
CA SER A 160 3.81 -20.82 11.86
C SER A 160 2.87 -21.20 10.71
N TYR A 161 3.26 -22.25 9.99
CA TYR A 161 2.50 -22.82 8.89
C TYR A 161 2.09 -24.25 9.27
N GLY A 162 0.80 -24.60 9.14
CA GLY A 162 0.31 -25.89 9.58
C GLY A 162 -1.18 -26.09 9.35
N GLN A 163 -1.72 -27.08 10.06
CA GLN A 163 -3.15 -27.37 10.00
C GLN A 163 -3.94 -26.31 10.78
N VAL A 164 -5.00 -25.84 10.18
CA VAL A 164 -5.99 -24.95 10.78
C VAL A 164 -7.36 -25.60 10.77
N GLN A 165 -8.33 -25.02 11.46
CA GLN A 165 -9.71 -25.51 11.46
C GLN A 165 -10.27 -25.53 10.02
N ASP A 166 -11.11 -26.53 9.73
CA ASP A 166 -11.78 -26.64 8.44
C ASP A 166 -12.55 -25.36 8.09
N GLY A 167 -12.35 -24.86 6.87
CA GLY A 167 -12.97 -23.64 6.39
C GLY A 167 -12.19 -22.34 6.69
N CYS A 168 -11.08 -22.42 7.47
CA CYS A 168 -10.21 -21.25 7.72
C CYS A 168 -8.90 -21.37 6.94
N ASP A 169 -8.36 -20.26 6.47
CA ASP A 169 -7.05 -20.19 5.81
C ASP A 169 -5.93 -19.78 6.77
N GLY A 170 -6.28 -19.18 7.91
CA GLY A 170 -5.38 -18.81 8.98
C GLY A 170 -6.14 -18.39 10.23
N TYR A 171 -5.42 -18.03 11.28
CA TYR A 171 -5.98 -17.34 12.43
C TYR A 171 -4.90 -16.57 13.20
N CYS A 172 -5.32 -15.51 13.91
CA CYS A 172 -4.51 -14.73 14.82
C CYS A 172 -5.01 -14.90 16.26
N ASP A 173 -4.16 -15.44 17.13
CA ASP A 173 -4.41 -15.54 18.58
C ASP A 173 -3.73 -14.39 19.32
N PHE A 174 -4.50 -13.39 19.70
CA PHE A 174 -4.01 -12.21 20.41
C PHE A 174 -3.48 -12.53 21.81
N THR A 175 -4.04 -13.55 22.46
CA THR A 175 -3.71 -13.92 23.85
C THR A 175 -2.36 -14.59 23.91
N ASN A 176 -2.13 -15.56 23.03
CA ASN A 176 -0.88 -16.32 23.00
C ASN A 176 0.15 -15.73 22.01
N LYS A 177 -0.18 -14.62 21.36
CA LYS A 177 0.68 -13.97 20.36
C LYS A 177 1.11 -14.95 19.26
N LYS A 178 0.15 -15.65 18.67
CA LYS A 178 0.39 -16.63 17.61
C LYS A 178 -0.41 -16.31 16.35
N ILE A 179 0.24 -16.52 15.22
CA ILE A 179 -0.39 -16.49 13.90
C ILE A 179 -0.12 -17.85 13.25
N VAL A 180 -1.17 -18.50 12.77
CA VAL A 180 -1.06 -19.77 12.05
C VAL A 180 -1.69 -19.61 10.68
N ILE A 181 -0.93 -19.97 9.65
CA ILE A 181 -1.34 -19.92 8.24
C ILE A 181 -1.48 -21.37 7.75
N ARG A 182 -2.55 -21.69 7.01
CA ARG A 182 -2.75 -23.00 6.43
C ARG A 182 -1.60 -23.36 5.50
N GLU A 183 -1.05 -24.53 5.67
CA GLU A 183 -0.02 -25.09 4.81
C GLU A 183 -0.62 -25.62 3.48
N GLY A 184 0.14 -25.53 2.39
CA GLY A 184 -0.23 -26.11 1.09
C GLY A 184 -1.17 -25.26 0.24
N MET A 185 -1.47 -24.01 0.62
CA MET A 185 -2.21 -23.06 -0.21
C MET A 185 -1.35 -22.56 -1.39
N PRO A 186 -1.98 -22.07 -2.47
CA PRO A 186 -1.28 -21.30 -3.51
C PRO A 186 -0.51 -20.11 -2.91
N LEU A 187 0.62 -19.74 -3.51
CA LEU A 187 1.52 -18.70 -2.96
C LEU A 187 0.83 -17.35 -2.79
N ASN A 188 0.01 -16.93 -3.78
CA ASN A 188 -0.76 -15.69 -3.69
C ASN A 188 -1.77 -15.73 -2.53
N GLN A 189 -2.49 -16.85 -2.35
CA GLN A 189 -3.41 -17.04 -1.23
C GLN A 189 -2.66 -17.05 0.10
N THR A 190 -1.50 -17.70 0.18
CA THR A 190 -0.64 -17.70 1.38
C THR A 190 -0.24 -16.27 1.76
N LEU A 191 0.20 -15.45 0.79
CA LEU A 191 0.56 -14.04 1.07
C LEU A 191 -0.65 -13.21 1.50
N THR A 192 -1.79 -13.33 0.83
CA THR A 192 -2.99 -12.56 1.19
C THR A 192 -3.52 -12.93 2.56
N THR A 193 -3.51 -14.23 2.91
CA THR A 193 -3.88 -14.70 4.25
C THR A 193 -2.89 -14.22 5.30
N LEU A 194 -1.58 -14.30 5.04
CA LEU A 194 -0.55 -13.79 5.95
C LEU A 194 -0.73 -12.29 6.22
N ILE A 195 -1.00 -11.49 5.19
CA ILE A 195 -1.27 -10.05 5.33
C ILE A 195 -2.52 -9.81 6.19
N HIS A 196 -3.57 -10.61 6.00
CA HIS A 196 -4.81 -10.53 6.78
C HIS A 196 -4.56 -10.80 8.28
N GLU A 197 -3.90 -11.91 8.61
CA GLU A 197 -3.62 -12.29 10.00
C GLU A 197 -2.62 -11.35 10.69
N VAL A 198 -1.61 -10.88 9.97
CA VAL A 198 -0.71 -9.82 10.44
C VAL A 198 -1.46 -8.51 10.61
N GLY A 199 -2.42 -8.21 9.73
CA GLY A 199 -3.34 -7.08 9.85
C GLY A 199 -4.11 -7.11 11.16
N HIS A 200 -4.68 -8.25 11.55
CA HIS A 200 -5.32 -8.45 12.85
C HIS A 200 -4.36 -8.16 14.02
N ALA A 201 -3.17 -8.77 14.01
CA ALA A 201 -2.18 -8.60 15.06
C ALA A 201 -1.80 -7.14 15.30
N LEU A 202 -1.48 -6.42 14.22
CA LEU A 202 -1.04 -5.03 14.28
C LEU A 202 -2.18 -4.06 14.60
N ALA A 203 -3.38 -4.34 14.10
CA ALA A 203 -4.56 -3.55 14.40
C ALA A 203 -4.97 -3.66 15.86
N GLU A 204 -4.85 -4.83 16.50
CA GLU A 204 -5.17 -5.01 17.92
C GLU A 204 -4.22 -4.26 18.86
N GLU A 205 -3.00 -3.97 18.45
CA GLU A 205 -2.03 -3.16 19.21
C GLU A 205 -2.34 -1.66 19.20
N ARG A 206 -3.33 -1.21 18.40
CA ARG A 206 -3.72 0.20 18.30
C ARG A 206 -4.71 0.58 19.39
N VAL A 207 -4.79 1.89 19.65
CA VAL A 207 -5.81 2.42 20.57
C VAL A 207 -7.20 2.22 19.99
N ARG A 208 -8.06 1.48 20.69
CA ARG A 208 -9.38 1.08 20.26
C ARG A 208 -10.50 2.02 20.72
N SER A 209 -10.33 3.33 20.51
CA SER A 209 -11.37 4.33 20.86
C SER A 209 -12.70 4.08 20.11
N ASN A 210 -12.63 3.50 18.92
CA ASN A 210 -13.76 3.11 18.09
C ASN A 210 -14.56 1.94 18.66
N PHE A 211 -14.02 1.19 19.64
CA PHE A 211 -14.72 0.05 20.30
C PHE A 211 -15.57 0.46 21.48
N LYS A 212 -15.49 1.70 21.92
CA LYS A 212 -16.25 2.17 23.10
C LYS A 212 -17.76 2.05 22.84
N GLY A 213 -18.43 1.31 23.75
CA GLY A 213 -19.89 1.10 23.69
C GLY A 213 -20.36 0.01 22.72
N LEU A 214 -19.43 -0.71 22.06
CA LEU A 214 -19.77 -1.81 21.15
C LEU A 214 -19.82 -3.16 21.89
N THR A 215 -20.70 -4.03 21.44
CA THR A 215 -20.77 -5.43 21.87
C THR A 215 -19.53 -6.21 21.35
N PRO A 216 -19.19 -7.36 21.98
CA PRO A 216 -18.10 -8.21 21.48
C PRO A 216 -18.25 -8.65 20.02
N LYS A 217 -19.49 -8.90 19.56
CA LYS A 217 -19.80 -9.25 18.17
C LYS A 217 -19.51 -8.10 17.20
N GLU A 218 -19.92 -6.87 17.57
CA GLU A 218 -19.63 -5.69 16.76
C GLU A 218 -18.13 -5.41 16.70
N GLN A 219 -17.41 -5.56 17.81
CA GLN A 219 -15.95 -5.44 17.84
C GLN A 219 -15.28 -6.48 16.94
N SER A 220 -15.73 -7.76 16.97
CA SER A 220 -15.24 -8.81 16.09
C SER A 220 -15.46 -8.44 14.61
N ASN A 221 -16.65 -7.99 14.26
CA ASN A 221 -16.96 -7.58 12.90
C ASN A 221 -16.06 -6.41 12.41
N ILE A 222 -15.78 -5.45 13.29
CA ILE A 222 -14.85 -4.35 12.94
C ILE A 222 -13.44 -4.88 12.70
N ARG A 223 -12.96 -5.81 13.54
CA ARG A 223 -11.65 -6.43 13.35
C ARG A 223 -11.52 -7.11 11.98
N GLU A 224 -12.53 -7.87 11.59
CA GLU A 224 -12.56 -8.53 10.26
C GLU A 224 -12.52 -7.49 9.14
N ILE A 225 -13.35 -6.46 9.22
CA ILE A 225 -13.38 -5.41 8.19
C ILE A 225 -12.03 -4.66 8.10
N GLU A 226 -11.40 -4.36 9.23
CA GLU A 226 -10.10 -3.72 9.26
C GLU A 226 -9.04 -4.63 8.62
N ALA A 227 -8.99 -5.92 8.98
CA ALA A 227 -8.02 -6.89 8.44
C ALA A 227 -8.22 -7.12 6.93
N GLU A 228 -9.47 -7.29 6.48
CA GLU A 228 -9.80 -7.38 5.06
C GLU A 228 -9.40 -6.11 4.29
N SER A 229 -9.64 -4.92 4.88
CA SER A 229 -9.26 -3.64 4.26
C SER A 229 -7.74 -3.48 4.17
N ILE A 230 -7.01 -3.88 5.20
CA ILE A 230 -5.54 -3.90 5.21
C ILE A 230 -5.02 -4.86 4.15
N ALA A 231 -5.58 -6.07 4.10
CA ALA A 231 -5.23 -7.08 3.11
C ALA A 231 -5.46 -6.56 1.68
N LEU A 232 -6.58 -5.89 1.42
CA LEU A 232 -6.87 -5.27 0.13
C LEU A 232 -5.82 -4.20 -0.24
N VAL A 233 -5.53 -3.27 0.67
CA VAL A 233 -4.58 -2.17 0.41
C VAL A 233 -3.18 -2.70 0.11
N VAL A 234 -2.68 -3.61 0.95
CA VAL A 234 -1.34 -4.17 0.81
C VAL A 234 -1.24 -5.07 -0.41
N SER A 235 -2.21 -5.97 -0.61
CA SER A 235 -2.24 -6.87 -1.77
C SER A 235 -2.33 -6.10 -3.09
N ASN A 236 -3.17 -5.06 -3.16
CA ASN A 236 -3.27 -4.21 -4.35
C ASN A 236 -1.92 -3.53 -4.66
N ARG A 237 -1.18 -3.08 -3.64
CA ARG A 237 0.16 -2.48 -3.82
C ARG A 237 1.18 -3.48 -4.33
N LEU A 238 1.05 -4.74 -3.93
CA LEU A 238 1.91 -5.85 -4.37
C LEU A 238 1.42 -6.50 -5.67
N GLY A 239 0.35 -5.99 -6.28
CA GLY A 239 -0.23 -6.54 -7.52
C GLY A 239 -0.88 -7.91 -7.35
N LEU A 240 -1.06 -8.38 -6.11
CA LEU A 240 -1.73 -9.65 -5.83
C LEU A 240 -3.22 -9.54 -6.14
N GLN A 241 -3.74 -10.51 -6.88
CA GLN A 241 -5.18 -10.57 -7.13
C GLN A 241 -5.89 -10.98 -5.84
N THR A 242 -6.82 -10.15 -5.44
CA THR A 242 -7.65 -10.42 -4.26
C THR A 242 -9.04 -10.82 -4.73
N THR A 243 -9.51 -11.98 -4.27
CA THR A 243 -10.90 -12.39 -4.45
C THR A 243 -11.83 -11.40 -3.76
N ASP A 244 -13.09 -11.31 -4.20
CA ASP A 244 -14.06 -10.32 -3.78
C ASP A 244 -14.13 -10.16 -2.26
N PHE A 245 -13.56 -9.07 -1.76
CA PHE A 245 -13.74 -8.67 -0.37
C PHE A 245 -15.15 -8.16 -0.14
N ASN A 246 -15.79 -8.66 0.90
CA ASN A 246 -17.15 -8.23 1.27
C ASN A 246 -17.11 -6.91 2.05
N LEU A 247 -16.58 -5.86 1.39
CA LEU A 247 -16.40 -4.52 1.96
C LEU A 247 -17.70 -3.75 2.22
N GLY A 248 -18.88 -4.35 1.92
CA GLY A 248 -20.18 -3.67 1.99
C GLY A 248 -20.64 -3.22 3.38
N TYR A 249 -19.81 -3.36 4.42
CA TYR A 249 -20.27 -3.28 5.80
C TYR A 249 -19.74 -2.10 6.62
N ILE A 250 -18.63 -1.43 6.24
CA ILE A 250 -18.02 -0.38 7.10
C ILE A 250 -18.93 0.83 7.30
N ALA A 251 -19.57 1.30 6.24
CA ALA A 251 -20.55 2.41 6.37
C ALA A 251 -21.72 2.05 7.30
N LYS A 252 -22.05 0.75 7.40
CA LYS A 252 -23.14 0.24 8.22
C LYS A 252 -22.73 0.09 9.70
N PHE A 253 -21.45 -0.16 9.98
CA PHE A 253 -20.95 -0.30 11.37
C PHE A 253 -20.63 1.03 12.04
N SER A 254 -20.39 2.08 11.27
CA SER A 254 -20.20 3.41 11.86
C SER A 254 -21.49 4.03 12.38
N ASP A 255 -22.68 3.44 12.08
CA ASP A 255 -24.01 4.01 12.39
C ASP A 255 -24.12 5.50 12.01
N GLY A 256 -23.38 5.91 10.97
CA GLY A 256 -23.23 7.32 10.61
C GLY A 256 -22.31 8.14 11.52
N ASP A 257 -21.64 7.51 12.50
CA ASP A 257 -20.65 8.16 13.38
C ASP A 257 -19.34 8.36 12.61
N LEU A 258 -19.12 9.60 12.20
CA LEU A 258 -17.94 10.03 11.46
C LEU A 258 -16.63 9.77 12.22
N ASN A 259 -16.64 9.86 13.56
CA ASN A 259 -15.43 9.66 14.34
C ASN A 259 -15.01 8.18 14.37
N LYS A 260 -16.00 7.27 14.49
CA LYS A 260 -15.74 5.82 14.39
C LYS A 260 -15.21 5.47 13.01
N PHE A 261 -15.81 6.03 11.95
CA PHE A 261 -15.36 5.81 10.58
C PHE A 261 -13.91 6.27 10.36
N LYS A 262 -13.56 7.50 10.79
CA LYS A 262 -12.19 8.03 10.74
C LYS A 262 -11.22 7.15 11.50
N ALA A 263 -11.59 6.70 12.72
CA ALA A 263 -10.73 5.85 13.54
C ALA A 263 -10.42 4.50 12.86
N ASN A 264 -11.43 3.85 12.25
CA ASN A 264 -11.24 2.61 11.51
C ASN A 264 -10.32 2.82 10.29
N LEU A 265 -10.55 3.87 9.51
CA LEU A 265 -9.72 4.20 8.35
C LEU A 265 -8.26 4.51 8.76
N ASP A 266 -8.04 5.16 9.90
CA ASP A 266 -6.68 5.45 10.37
C ASP A 266 -5.94 4.19 10.82
N VAL A 267 -6.64 3.22 11.41
CA VAL A 267 -6.08 1.89 11.68
C VAL A 267 -5.65 1.21 10.39
N VAL A 268 -6.57 1.12 9.40
CA VAL A 268 -6.28 0.50 8.09
C VAL A 268 -5.07 1.16 7.45
N ARG A 269 -5.05 2.50 7.33
CA ARG A 269 -3.96 3.26 6.74
C ARG A 269 -2.63 3.01 7.45
N SER A 270 -2.64 3.15 8.79
CA SER A 270 -1.40 3.07 9.56
C SER A 270 -0.78 1.68 9.58
N VAL A 271 -1.61 0.63 9.62
CA VAL A 271 -1.16 -0.76 9.57
C VAL A 271 -0.67 -1.12 8.17
N SER A 272 -1.42 -0.75 7.13
CA SER A 272 -0.98 -0.96 5.74
C SER A 272 0.36 -0.28 5.45
N TYR A 273 0.54 0.98 5.90
CA TYR A 273 1.81 1.68 5.80
C TYR A 273 2.94 0.96 6.53
N GLN A 274 2.69 0.43 7.73
CA GLN A 274 3.69 -0.31 8.50
C GLN A 274 4.15 -1.58 7.78
N ILE A 275 3.24 -2.34 7.20
CA ILE A 275 3.55 -3.55 6.41
C ILE A 275 4.33 -3.15 5.15
N LEU A 276 3.83 -2.22 4.35
CA LEU A 276 4.48 -1.79 3.11
C LEU A 276 5.86 -1.18 3.33
N SER A 277 6.06 -0.47 4.44
CA SER A 277 7.37 0.07 4.82
C SER A 277 8.43 -1.00 5.14
N SER A 278 8.01 -2.24 5.44
CA SER A 278 8.91 -3.39 5.56
C SER A 278 9.14 -4.08 4.21
N VAL A 279 8.07 -4.29 3.45
CA VAL A 279 8.08 -5.09 2.21
C VAL A 279 8.77 -4.36 1.05
N GLU A 280 8.39 -3.11 0.78
CA GLU A 280 8.91 -2.39 -0.40
C GLU A 280 10.44 -2.24 -0.39
N PRO A 281 11.10 -1.81 0.70
CA PRO A 281 12.55 -1.72 0.72
C PRO A 281 13.25 -3.08 0.63
N ALA A 282 12.68 -4.14 1.26
CA ALA A 282 13.24 -5.48 1.20
C ALA A 282 13.23 -6.02 -0.23
N LEU A 283 12.10 -5.89 -0.92
CA LEU A 283 11.95 -6.32 -2.31
C LEU A 283 12.83 -5.50 -3.25
N GLN A 284 12.89 -4.17 -3.09
CA GLN A 284 13.76 -3.32 -3.90
C GLN A 284 15.24 -3.66 -3.74
N THR A 285 15.69 -3.97 -2.52
CA THR A 285 17.07 -4.37 -2.25
C THR A 285 17.38 -5.69 -2.91
N HIS A 286 16.51 -6.69 -2.74
CA HIS A 286 16.68 -8.01 -3.37
C HIS A 286 16.74 -7.92 -4.91
N LEU A 287 15.87 -7.12 -5.52
CA LEU A 287 15.87 -6.93 -6.98
C LEU A 287 17.15 -6.27 -7.49
N LYS A 288 17.71 -5.29 -6.76
CA LYS A 288 19.00 -4.67 -7.11
C LYS A 288 20.16 -5.66 -7.02
N GLU A 289 20.19 -6.49 -5.99
CA GLU A 289 21.21 -7.51 -5.80
C GLU A 289 21.15 -8.58 -6.91
N LYS A 290 19.95 -8.97 -7.31
CA LYS A 290 19.72 -9.92 -8.40
C LYS A 290 20.23 -9.38 -9.74
N VAL A 291 19.98 -8.10 -10.05
CA VAL A 291 20.50 -7.46 -11.26
C VAL A 291 22.04 -7.39 -11.23
N ALA A 292 22.64 -6.95 -10.13
CA ALA A 292 24.10 -6.85 -10.01
C ALA A 292 24.80 -8.21 -10.14
N SER A 293 24.18 -9.30 -9.64
CA SER A 293 24.73 -10.65 -9.78
C SER A 293 24.64 -11.19 -11.21
N THR A 294 23.62 -10.83 -11.99
CA THR A 294 23.50 -11.20 -13.40
C THR A 294 24.48 -10.46 -14.30
N GLU A 295 24.78 -9.20 -14.02
CA GLU A 295 25.80 -8.42 -14.76
C GLU A 295 27.21 -8.99 -14.54
N ASN A 296 27.57 -9.37 -13.32
CA ASN A 296 28.86 -9.99 -13.01
C ASN A 296 29.04 -11.39 -13.63
N THR A 297 27.95 -12.12 -13.90
CA THR A 297 28.03 -13.45 -14.52
C THR A 297 28.19 -13.36 -16.04
N SER A 298 27.71 -12.28 -16.67
CA SER A 298 27.83 -12.03 -18.10
C SER A 298 29.24 -11.54 -18.50
N GLU A 299 29.97 -10.87 -17.62
CA GLU A 299 31.35 -10.45 -17.88
C GLU A 299 32.33 -11.62 -17.78
N ASN A 300 32.09 -12.65 -16.98
CA ASN A 300 32.94 -13.82 -16.84
C ASN A 300 32.75 -14.88 -17.95
N THR A 301 31.75 -14.76 -18.82
CA THR A 301 31.50 -15.69 -19.93
C THR A 301 32.09 -15.23 -21.25
N THR A 302 32.68 -14.03 -21.32
CA THR A 302 33.28 -13.49 -22.55
C THR A 302 34.82 -13.69 -22.65
N GLU A 303 35.47 -14.24 -21.61
CA GLU A 303 36.94 -14.43 -21.65
C GLU A 303 37.41 -15.84 -22.04
N ASP A 304 36.54 -16.84 -22.24
CA ASP A 304 36.97 -18.21 -22.55
C ASP A 304 36.55 -18.75 -23.94
N CYS A 305 36.49 -17.87 -24.95
CA CYS A 305 36.23 -18.26 -26.32
C CYS A 305 37.27 -17.70 -27.31
N SER A 306 38.59 -17.87 -26.99
CA SER A 306 39.65 -17.67 -27.96
C SER A 306 40.72 -18.70 -27.75
N LYS A 307 40.51 -19.91 -28.24
CA LYS A 307 41.55 -20.88 -28.75
C LYS A 307 40.86 -22.23 -29.03
N THR A 308 40.49 -22.45 -30.27
CA THR A 308 40.84 -23.66 -31.06
C THR A 308 40.11 -23.59 -32.38
N SER A 309 40.84 -23.17 -33.39
CA SER A 309 40.58 -23.48 -34.79
C SER A 309 41.27 -24.78 -35.10
N GLU A 310 40.54 -25.74 -35.68
CA GLU A 310 41.02 -26.48 -36.86
C GLU A 310 40.07 -27.63 -37.21
N ASN A 311 39.54 -27.54 -38.44
CA ASN A 311 39.21 -28.60 -39.40
C ASN A 311 38.36 -29.83 -38.99
N GLU A 312 37.18 -29.98 -39.59
CA GLU A 312 36.98 -30.98 -40.65
C GLU A 312 35.63 -30.84 -41.35
N GLU A 313 35.69 -31.17 -42.65
CA GLU A 313 34.72 -30.98 -43.74
C GLU A 313 33.48 -31.85 -43.66
N VAL A 314 32.35 -31.25 -44.14
CA VAL A 314 31.38 -31.73 -45.15
C VAL A 314 30.86 -33.16 -45.06
N LYS A 315 29.52 -33.27 -44.92
CA LYS A 315 28.66 -34.00 -45.91
C LYS A 315 27.16 -33.64 -45.70
N GLN A 316 26.59 -33.36 -46.85
CA GLN A 316 25.22 -32.99 -47.14
C GLN A 316 24.21 -34.15 -47.03
N GLU A 317 22.98 -33.82 -46.59
CA GLU A 317 21.63 -34.08 -47.12
C GLU A 317 21.14 -35.50 -47.48
N PRO A 318 19.84 -35.79 -47.76
CA PRO A 318 18.60 -34.99 -47.60
C PRO A 318 17.32 -35.76 -47.10
N LYS A 319 16.26 -34.96 -46.83
CA LYS A 319 14.80 -35.09 -47.13
C LYS A 319 13.99 -36.36 -46.85
N GLU A 320 12.83 -36.16 -46.29
CA GLU A 320 11.42 -36.30 -46.73
C GLU A 320 10.54 -36.63 -45.53
N SER A 321 9.52 -35.91 -45.26
CA SER A 321 8.18 -35.58 -45.75
C SER A 321 7.06 -36.33 -45.00
N GLU A 322 6.07 -35.52 -44.62
CA GLU A 322 4.62 -35.80 -44.55
C GLU A 322 4.11 -36.86 -43.54
N THR A 323 3.09 -36.59 -42.76
CA THR A 323 1.69 -36.27 -43.06
C THR A 323 0.86 -36.09 -41.79
N LYS A 324 -0.08 -35.15 -41.84
CA LYS A 324 -1.29 -35.12 -40.96
C LYS A 324 -2.30 -36.16 -41.46
N PRO A 325 -3.28 -36.62 -40.67
CA PRO A 325 -4.59 -35.95 -40.63
C PRO A 325 -5.39 -36.08 -39.30
N LYS A 326 -6.10 -35.06 -38.93
CA LYS A 326 -7.56 -34.75 -38.92
C LYS A 326 -8.54 -35.74 -38.26
N THR A 327 -9.28 -35.11 -37.29
CA THR A 327 -10.74 -35.15 -37.03
C THR A 327 -11.36 -36.30 -36.24
N ARG A 328 -12.15 -36.07 -35.19
CA ARG A 328 -13.61 -35.78 -35.16
C ARG A 328 -14.19 -35.91 -33.74
N LYS A 329 -14.82 -34.83 -33.25
CA LYS A 329 -16.20 -34.64 -32.78
C LYS A 329 -16.94 -35.81 -32.07
N LYS A 330 -17.52 -35.48 -30.92
CA LYS A 330 -18.94 -35.34 -30.48
C LYS A 330 -19.05 -35.64 -29.00
N SER A 331 -19.55 -34.76 -28.20
CA SER A 331 -20.92 -34.35 -27.79
C SER A 331 -21.58 -35.26 -26.78
N ALA A 332 -22.01 -34.69 -25.70
CA ALA A 332 -23.34 -34.53 -25.13
C ALA A 332 -23.28 -34.62 -23.60
N LYS A 333 -23.74 -33.55 -22.92
CA LYS A 333 -25.01 -33.35 -22.21
C LYS A 333 -25.28 -34.37 -21.10
N THR A 334 -25.42 -33.86 -19.83
CA THR A 334 -26.70 -33.63 -19.12
C THR A 334 -26.37 -33.24 -17.67
N LYS A 335 -26.87 -32.09 -17.21
CA LYS A 335 -27.80 -31.75 -16.13
C LYS A 335 -27.78 -32.62 -14.86
N GLU A 336 -27.62 -31.96 -13.70
CA GLU A 336 -28.59 -31.50 -12.70
C GLU A 336 -27.79 -30.97 -11.52
N LYS A 337 -28.07 -29.75 -11.10
CA LYS A 337 -28.85 -29.28 -9.95
C LYS A 337 -28.63 -30.09 -8.65
N ASP A 338 -28.07 -29.42 -7.65
CA ASP A 338 -28.80 -29.03 -6.47
C ASP A 338 -27.97 -28.09 -5.58
N GLU A 339 -28.69 -27.14 -5.08
CA GLU A 339 -28.44 -26.17 -4.03
C GLU A 339 -27.94 -26.82 -2.74
N VAL A 340 -27.12 -26.13 -1.96
CA VAL A 340 -27.27 -25.82 -0.53
C VAL A 340 -26.21 -24.78 -0.14
N GLU A 341 -26.68 -23.56 0.14
CA GLU A 341 -26.57 -22.72 1.32
C GLU A 341 -25.32 -22.84 2.20
N GLN A 342 -24.70 -21.67 2.32
CA GLN A 342 -24.25 -20.91 3.48
C GLN A 342 -23.42 -21.62 4.57
N CYS A 343 -22.18 -21.18 4.68
CA CYS A 343 -21.72 -20.52 5.89
C CYS A 343 -20.84 -19.33 5.52
#